data_7cb0080adea2ff1b4daa293c82031e2a
#
_entry.id   7cb0080adea2ff1b4daa293c82031e2a
#
_cell.length_a   1.000
_cell.length_b   1.000
_cell.length_c   1.000
_cell.angle_alpha   90.00
_cell.angle_beta   90.00
_cell.angle_gamma   90.00
#
_symmetry.space_group_name_H-M   'P 1'
#
loop_
_entity.id
_entity.type
_entity.pdbx_description
1 polymer ?
#
loop_
_entity_poly.entity_id
_entity_poly.type
_entity_poly.pdbx_seq_one_letter_code
_entity_poly.pdbx_strand_id
1 'polypeptide(L)'
;MKTVKKETIIEFEEKKSKFIGYIKPVSTVAEAEKFIDSIKQMHPNATHNVPLYRVMENGQEYFKYNDDGEPSNTAGKPMAEILNILDVYNVAIVATRYFGGIKLGAGGLIRNYAKTAKLAVNEAEITEYVEKSIFILDYDYEYTSEMEAFLNGNSQKFGIEILEKNYSNRVTMKISANDEIEKELNSLQKIIVIKM
;
A
#
# COMPACT_ATOMS: atom_id res chain seq x y z
N MET A 1 12.01 7.07 5.50
CA MET A 1 10.52 7.01 5.46
C MET A 1 10.11 5.56 5.61
N LYS A 2 9.08 5.27 6.41
CA LYS A 2 8.62 3.90 6.65
C LYS A 2 7.30 3.63 5.93
N THR A 3 7.06 2.38 5.56
CA THR A 3 5.81 1.88 5.00
C THR A 3 5.49 0.50 5.59
N VAL A 4 4.53 -0.22 5.02
CA VAL A 4 4.23 -1.61 5.39
C VAL A 4 4.60 -2.55 4.25
N LYS A 5 4.95 -3.80 4.58
CA LYS A 5 5.42 -4.79 3.60
C LYS A 5 4.30 -5.41 2.77
N LYS A 6 3.11 -5.59 3.35
CA LYS A 6 2.04 -6.41 2.75
C LYS A 6 0.66 -5.85 3.03
N GLU A 7 -0.27 -6.15 2.14
CA GLU A 7 -1.70 -6.02 2.38
C GLU A 7 -2.12 -7.00 3.48
N THR A 8 -2.93 -6.53 4.44
CA THR A 8 -3.32 -7.32 5.60
C THR A 8 -4.72 -6.96 6.07
N ILE A 9 -5.36 -7.93 6.72
CA ILE A 9 -6.67 -7.78 7.34
C ILE A 9 -6.56 -8.19 8.80
N ILE A 10 -7.11 -7.37 9.69
CA ILE A 10 -7.28 -7.72 11.11
C ILE A 10 -8.75 -7.62 11.51
N GLU A 11 -9.12 -8.33 12.53
CA GLU A 11 -10.47 -8.31 13.05
C GLU A 11 -10.48 -8.46 14.57
N PHE A 12 -11.38 -7.73 15.24
CA PHE A 12 -11.68 -7.93 16.66
C PHE A 12 -13.09 -7.47 17.00
N GLU A 13 -13.57 -7.87 18.18
CA GLU A 13 -14.86 -7.46 18.70
C GLU A 13 -14.70 -6.65 19.99
N GLU A 14 -15.51 -5.59 20.15
CA GLU A 14 -15.61 -4.81 21.37
C GLU A 14 -17.08 -4.46 21.64
N LYS A 15 -17.61 -4.85 22.78
CA LYS A 15 -19.03 -4.66 23.16
C LYS A 15 -20.00 -5.06 22.04
N LYS A 16 -19.80 -6.24 21.48
CA LYS A 16 -20.55 -6.79 20.32
C LYS A 16 -20.41 -6.00 19.02
N SER A 17 -19.70 -4.88 18.99
CA SER A 17 -19.33 -4.21 17.74
C SER A 17 -18.13 -4.93 17.14
N LYS A 18 -18.24 -5.30 15.85
CA LYS A 18 -17.18 -5.92 15.08
C LYS A 18 -16.39 -4.82 14.37
N PHE A 19 -15.07 -4.85 14.52
CA PHE A 19 -14.11 -3.99 13.83
C PHE A 19 -13.24 -4.82 12.89
N ILE A 20 -13.14 -4.42 11.62
CA ILE A 20 -12.26 -5.04 10.64
C ILE A 20 -11.35 -3.94 10.10
N GLY A 21 -10.04 -4.13 10.23
CA GLY A 21 -9.04 -3.20 9.70
C GLY A 21 -8.40 -3.77 8.44
N TYR A 22 -8.54 -3.07 7.34
CA TYR A 22 -7.88 -3.35 6.06
C TYR A 22 -6.74 -2.37 5.88
N ILE A 23 -5.57 -2.85 5.52
CA ILE A 23 -4.40 -2.02 5.20
C ILE A 23 -3.72 -2.53 3.94
N LYS A 24 -3.27 -1.59 3.11
CA LYS A 24 -2.51 -1.88 1.90
C LYS A 24 -1.39 -0.85 1.71
N PRO A 25 -0.15 -1.28 1.35
CA PRO A 25 0.86 -0.37 0.83
C PRO A 25 0.39 0.18 -0.52
N VAL A 26 0.53 1.49 -0.73
CA VAL A 26 0.13 2.19 -1.95
C VAL A 26 1.19 3.22 -2.32
N SER A 27 1.36 3.49 -3.61
CA SER A 27 2.35 4.44 -4.11
C SER A 27 1.75 5.76 -4.60
N THR A 28 0.44 5.77 -4.89
CA THR A 28 -0.27 6.94 -5.41
C THR A 28 -1.59 7.16 -4.69
N VAL A 29 -2.09 8.40 -4.76
CA VAL A 29 -3.43 8.75 -4.25
C VAL A 29 -4.52 7.94 -4.98
N ALA A 30 -4.37 7.73 -6.28
CA ALA A 30 -5.32 6.95 -7.08
C ALA A 30 -5.41 5.49 -6.62
N GLU A 31 -4.28 4.86 -6.28
CA GLU A 31 -4.26 3.51 -5.70
C GLU A 31 -4.95 3.46 -4.34
N ALA A 32 -4.70 4.46 -3.48
CA ALA A 32 -5.33 4.56 -2.18
C ALA A 32 -6.86 4.69 -2.29
N GLU A 33 -7.34 5.57 -3.15
CA GLU A 33 -8.78 5.78 -3.35
C GLU A 33 -9.45 4.53 -3.94
N LYS A 34 -8.83 3.88 -4.93
CA LYS A 34 -9.33 2.62 -5.51
C LYS A 34 -9.42 1.51 -4.45
N PHE A 35 -8.43 1.39 -3.58
CA PHE A 35 -8.46 0.42 -2.48
C PHE A 35 -9.60 0.74 -1.51
N ILE A 36 -9.75 1.98 -1.07
CA ILE A 36 -10.82 2.41 -0.17
C ILE A 36 -12.19 2.09 -0.76
N ASP A 37 -12.40 2.40 -2.04
CA ASP A 37 -13.67 2.13 -2.72
C ASP A 37 -13.95 0.63 -2.83
N SER A 38 -12.94 -0.20 -3.07
CA SER A 38 -13.11 -1.65 -3.11
C SER A 38 -13.58 -2.22 -1.77
N ILE A 39 -13.05 -1.73 -0.65
CA ILE A 39 -13.47 -2.16 0.69
C ILE A 39 -14.90 -1.68 1.00
N LYS A 40 -15.25 -0.44 0.63
CA LYS A 40 -16.62 0.07 0.78
C LYS A 40 -17.63 -0.77 0.00
N GLN A 41 -17.28 -1.19 -1.21
CA GLN A 41 -18.11 -2.08 -2.03
C GLN A 41 -18.23 -3.49 -1.42
N MET A 42 -17.18 -3.99 -0.78
CA MET A 42 -17.19 -5.28 -0.08
C MET A 42 -18.09 -5.25 1.17
N HIS A 43 -18.23 -4.09 1.81
CA HIS A 43 -18.97 -3.90 3.05
C HIS A 43 -20.12 -2.89 2.93
N PRO A 44 -21.07 -3.06 1.99
CA PRO A 44 -22.16 -2.08 1.77
C PRO A 44 -23.12 -1.98 2.94
N ASN A 45 -23.19 -3.01 3.78
CA ASN A 45 -24.07 -3.07 4.97
C ASN A 45 -23.34 -2.75 6.28
N ALA A 46 -22.08 -2.33 6.24
CA ALA A 46 -21.38 -1.88 7.43
C ALA A 46 -22.02 -0.62 8.00
N THR A 47 -21.92 -0.42 9.29
CA THR A 47 -22.38 0.82 9.91
C THR A 47 -21.52 1.99 9.45
N HIS A 48 -20.19 1.78 9.39
CA HIS A 48 -19.20 2.75 8.90
C HIS A 48 -18.02 2.02 8.25
N ASN A 49 -17.46 2.65 7.19
CA ASN A 49 -16.22 2.26 6.53
C ASN A 49 -15.27 3.47 6.56
N VAL A 50 -14.60 3.65 7.68
CA VAL A 50 -13.76 4.83 7.96
C VAL A 50 -12.47 4.77 7.18
N PRO A 51 -12.24 5.66 6.18
CA PRO A 51 -11.06 5.65 5.34
C PRO A 51 -9.95 6.53 5.90
N LEU A 52 -8.73 6.13 5.60
CA LEU A 52 -7.50 6.88 5.86
C LEU A 52 -6.47 6.54 4.79
N TYR A 53 -5.75 7.54 4.27
CA TYR A 53 -4.51 7.30 3.55
C TYR A 53 -3.47 8.36 3.84
N ARG A 54 -2.20 7.99 3.72
CA ARG A 54 -1.04 8.86 3.78
C ARG A 54 -0.07 8.46 2.69
N VAL A 55 0.08 9.30 1.67
CA VAL A 55 0.85 9.01 0.46
C VAL A 55 1.83 10.14 0.19
N MET A 56 3.08 9.79 -0.10
CA MET A 56 4.07 10.69 -0.70
C MET A 56 4.06 10.47 -2.21
N GLU A 57 3.57 11.45 -2.97
CA GLU A 57 3.50 11.38 -4.42
C GLU A 57 4.10 12.64 -5.02
N ASN A 58 5.07 12.49 -5.94
CA ASN A 58 5.79 13.60 -6.58
C ASN A 58 6.38 14.61 -5.58
N GLY A 59 6.91 14.13 -4.45
CA GLY A 59 7.49 14.96 -3.40
C GLY A 59 6.48 15.69 -2.52
N GLN A 60 5.18 15.46 -2.72
CA GLN A 60 4.11 16.06 -1.93
C GLN A 60 3.43 15.02 -1.04
N GLU A 61 3.17 15.38 0.22
CA GLU A 61 2.39 14.55 1.14
C GLU A 61 0.89 14.77 0.94
N TYR A 62 0.16 13.68 0.77
CA TYR A 62 -1.30 13.62 0.78
C TYR A 62 -1.75 12.81 1.98
N PHE A 63 -2.29 13.48 2.99
CA PHE A 63 -2.76 12.86 4.23
C PHE A 63 -4.25 13.16 4.42
N LYS A 64 -5.11 12.16 4.21
CA LYS A 64 -6.56 12.34 4.19
C LYS A 64 -7.26 11.26 5.01
N TYR A 65 -8.23 11.67 5.80
CA TYR A 65 -9.09 10.79 6.58
C TYR A 65 -10.51 11.37 6.69
N ASN A 66 -11.47 10.53 7.03
CA ASN A 66 -12.87 10.92 7.23
C ASN A 66 -13.48 10.02 8.31
N ASP A 67 -14.45 10.51 9.07
CA ASP A 67 -15.13 9.74 10.11
C ASP A 67 -16.27 8.86 9.57
N ASP A 68 -16.64 8.99 8.29
CA ASP A 68 -17.66 8.20 7.59
C ASP A 68 -18.99 8.10 8.38
N GLY A 69 -19.44 9.22 8.97
CA GLY A 69 -20.66 9.30 9.75
C GLY A 69 -20.55 8.90 11.23
N GLU A 70 -19.39 8.48 11.72
CA GLU A 70 -19.12 8.43 13.15
C GLU A 70 -19.10 9.85 13.76
N PRO A 71 -19.27 10.04 15.06
CA PRO A 71 -19.13 11.35 15.67
C PRO A 71 -17.80 12.02 15.35
N SER A 72 -17.83 13.32 15.10
CA SER A 72 -16.66 14.08 14.65
C SER A 72 -15.41 13.82 15.50
N ASN A 73 -14.28 13.55 14.83
CA ASN A 73 -12.97 13.26 15.42
C ASN A 73 -12.90 12.00 16.32
N THR A 74 -13.83 11.08 16.19
CA THR A 74 -13.81 9.85 16.98
C THR A 74 -13.31 8.61 16.24
N ALA A 75 -13.09 8.71 14.92
CA ALA A 75 -12.70 7.59 14.07
C ALA A 75 -11.48 7.89 13.18
N GLY A 76 -11.61 8.69 12.14
CA GLY A 76 -10.55 8.96 11.19
C GLY A 76 -9.34 9.65 11.81
N LYS A 77 -9.56 10.67 12.65
CA LYS A 77 -8.47 11.38 13.32
C LYS A 77 -7.63 10.47 14.25
N PRO A 78 -8.22 9.66 15.15
CA PRO A 78 -7.46 8.72 15.98
C PRO A 78 -6.64 7.71 15.17
N MET A 79 -7.15 7.26 14.02
CA MET A 79 -6.39 6.39 13.11
C MET A 79 -5.20 7.14 12.49
N ALA A 80 -5.40 8.38 12.06
CA ALA A 80 -4.36 9.22 11.48
C ALA A 80 -3.22 9.50 12.48
N GLU A 81 -3.54 9.72 13.75
CA GLU A 81 -2.56 9.89 14.82
C GLU A 81 -1.64 8.67 14.99
N ILE A 82 -2.15 7.45 14.76
CA ILE A 82 -1.32 6.24 14.78
C ILE A 82 -0.28 6.26 13.66
N LEU A 83 -0.64 6.66 12.43
CA LEU A 83 0.34 6.77 11.34
C LEU A 83 1.41 7.84 11.64
N ASN A 84 1.04 8.94 12.30
CA ASN A 84 2.00 9.95 12.73
C ASN A 84 2.98 9.41 13.78
N ILE A 85 2.46 8.73 14.81
CA ILE A 85 3.29 8.17 15.91
C ILE A 85 4.26 7.11 15.38
N LEU A 86 3.82 6.27 14.44
CA LEU A 86 4.63 5.19 13.87
C LEU A 86 5.52 5.65 12.70
N ASP A 87 5.33 6.89 12.23
CA ASP A 87 6.04 7.50 11.08
C ASP A 87 5.87 6.66 9.80
N VAL A 88 4.63 6.20 9.54
CA VAL A 88 4.28 5.34 8.40
C VAL A 88 3.61 6.14 7.30
N TYR A 89 4.12 5.95 6.07
CA TYR A 89 3.66 6.58 4.82
C TYR A 89 3.34 5.52 3.77
N ASN A 90 2.80 5.95 2.66
CA ASN A 90 2.50 5.13 1.49
C ASN A 90 1.61 3.93 1.84
N VAL A 91 0.53 4.23 2.58
CA VAL A 91 -0.48 3.27 3.04
C VAL A 91 -1.88 3.82 2.90
N ALA A 92 -2.83 2.92 2.61
CA ALA A 92 -4.26 3.15 2.76
C ALA A 92 -4.82 2.19 3.81
N ILE A 93 -5.71 2.69 4.67
CA ILE A 93 -6.39 1.93 5.72
C ILE A 93 -7.89 2.18 5.63
N VAL A 94 -8.69 1.12 5.78
CA VAL A 94 -10.14 1.24 6.03
C VAL A 94 -10.47 0.48 7.31
N ALA A 95 -11.11 1.17 8.25
CA ALA A 95 -11.69 0.55 9.44
C ALA A 95 -13.20 0.38 9.22
N THR A 96 -13.61 -0.84 8.96
CA THR A 96 -15.01 -1.24 8.80
C THR A 96 -15.60 -1.61 10.15
N ARG A 97 -16.72 -1.01 10.51
CA ARG A 97 -17.41 -1.30 11.76
C ARG A 97 -18.85 -1.75 11.52
N TYR A 98 -19.22 -2.82 12.22
CA TYR A 98 -20.59 -3.25 12.38
C TYR A 98 -21.03 -3.02 13.83
N PHE A 99 -22.07 -2.24 14.04
CA PHE A 99 -22.58 -1.94 15.38
C PHE A 99 -23.25 -3.15 16.02
N GLY A 100 -22.87 -3.49 17.23
CA GLY A 100 -23.37 -4.65 17.98
C GLY A 100 -24.51 -4.37 18.98
N GLY A 101 -25.17 -3.20 18.87
CA GLY A 101 -26.29 -2.83 19.74
C GLY A 101 -25.87 -2.17 21.07
N ILE A 102 -24.59 -2.21 21.47
CA ILE A 102 -24.08 -1.57 22.70
C ILE A 102 -23.23 -0.36 22.32
N LYS A 103 -23.63 0.84 22.77
CA LYS A 103 -22.89 2.07 22.48
C LYS A 103 -21.51 2.08 23.15
N LEU A 104 -20.47 2.39 22.38
CA LEU A 104 -19.10 2.51 22.88
C LEU A 104 -18.83 3.85 23.59
N GLY A 105 -19.58 4.90 23.19
CA GLY A 105 -19.32 6.29 23.56
C GLY A 105 -18.08 6.88 22.84
N ALA A 106 -17.90 8.19 22.85
CA ALA A 106 -16.82 8.85 22.12
C ALA A 106 -15.42 8.30 22.50
N GLY A 107 -15.12 8.17 23.77
CA GLY A 107 -13.83 7.62 24.22
C GLY A 107 -13.63 6.15 23.84
N GLY A 108 -14.71 5.36 23.73
CA GLY A 108 -14.65 3.98 23.24
C GLY A 108 -14.37 3.93 21.75
N LEU A 109 -15.02 4.78 20.95
CA LEU A 109 -14.77 4.90 19.51
C LEU A 109 -13.32 5.28 19.25
N ILE A 110 -12.82 6.36 19.86
CA ILE A 110 -11.44 6.82 19.72
C ILE A 110 -10.45 5.68 19.96
N ARG A 111 -10.59 4.96 21.09
CA ARG A 111 -9.69 3.85 21.42
C ARG A 111 -9.74 2.71 20.40
N ASN A 112 -10.95 2.35 19.94
CA ASN A 112 -11.10 1.20 19.05
C ASN A 112 -10.65 1.51 17.62
N TYR A 113 -10.90 2.71 17.09
CA TYR A 113 -10.37 3.11 15.78
C TYR A 113 -8.85 3.25 15.78
N ALA A 114 -8.26 3.85 16.83
CA ALA A 114 -6.81 3.87 17.01
C ALA A 114 -6.23 2.44 17.11
N LYS A 115 -6.88 1.55 17.88
CA LYS A 115 -6.50 0.14 17.99
C LYS A 115 -6.56 -0.56 16.64
N THR A 116 -7.60 -0.31 15.83
CA THR A 116 -7.74 -0.91 14.50
C THR A 116 -6.56 -0.53 13.60
N ALA A 117 -6.24 0.77 13.51
CA ALA A 117 -5.10 1.24 12.71
C ALA A 117 -3.77 0.65 13.21
N LYS A 118 -3.54 0.66 14.54
CA LYS A 118 -2.32 0.13 15.14
C LYS A 118 -2.12 -1.36 14.87
N LEU A 119 -3.18 -2.17 15.06
CA LEU A 119 -3.12 -3.60 14.79
C LEU A 119 -2.87 -3.89 13.31
N ALA A 120 -3.57 -3.18 12.41
CA ALA A 120 -3.39 -3.34 10.97
C ALA A 120 -1.95 -3.02 10.53
N VAL A 121 -1.38 -1.89 10.99
CA VAL A 121 0.01 -1.51 10.68
C VAL A 121 1.00 -2.54 11.20
N ASN A 122 0.82 -3.01 12.44
CA ASN A 122 1.74 -3.98 13.04
C ASN A 122 1.71 -5.33 12.30
N GLU A 123 0.52 -5.82 11.95
CA GLU A 123 0.36 -7.10 11.23
C GLU A 123 0.86 -7.00 9.78
N ALA A 124 0.76 -5.83 9.17
CA ALA A 124 1.31 -5.58 7.84
C ALA A 124 2.83 -5.43 7.81
N GLU A 125 3.50 -5.42 8.97
CA GLU A 125 4.94 -5.34 9.19
C GLU A 125 5.57 -4.03 8.64
N ILE A 126 5.98 -3.15 9.53
CA ILE A 126 6.67 -1.90 9.15
C ILE A 126 8.03 -2.22 8.53
N THR A 127 8.34 -1.54 7.43
CA THR A 127 9.63 -1.62 6.73
C THR A 127 10.08 -0.25 6.26
N GLU A 128 11.35 -0.10 5.90
CA GLU A 128 11.82 1.09 5.21
C GLU A 128 11.18 1.18 3.82
N TYR A 129 10.71 2.37 3.46
CA TYR A 129 10.21 2.64 2.12
C TYR A 129 11.39 2.83 1.18
N VAL A 130 11.40 2.04 0.13
CA VAL A 130 12.36 2.17 -0.96
C VAL A 130 11.60 2.68 -2.18
N GLU A 131 11.96 3.85 -2.65
CA GLU A 131 11.40 4.43 -3.86
C GLU A 131 11.74 3.54 -5.06
N LYS A 132 10.74 3.25 -5.89
CA LYS A 132 10.92 2.47 -7.10
C LYS A 132 10.66 3.33 -8.31
N SER A 133 11.53 3.21 -9.31
CA SER A 133 11.32 3.77 -10.64
C SER A 133 10.82 2.70 -11.60
N ILE A 134 10.29 3.16 -12.72
CA ILE A 134 9.89 2.30 -13.83
C ILE A 134 11.02 2.27 -14.85
N PHE A 135 11.41 1.06 -15.25
CA PHE A 135 12.38 0.83 -16.29
C PHE A 135 11.74 0.07 -17.45
N ILE A 136 12.04 0.50 -18.68
CA ILE A 136 11.72 -0.25 -19.88
C ILE A 136 13.01 -0.91 -20.36
N LEU A 137 12.97 -2.23 -20.50
CA LEU A 137 14.05 -3.07 -20.99
C LEU A 137 13.68 -3.53 -22.40
N ASP A 138 14.51 -3.27 -23.41
CA ASP A 138 14.32 -3.72 -24.78
C ASP A 138 15.54 -4.54 -25.24
N TYR A 139 15.32 -5.80 -25.67
CA TYR A 139 16.37 -6.74 -26.00
C TYR A 139 15.92 -7.80 -27.03
N ASP A 140 16.90 -8.46 -27.67
CA ASP A 140 16.63 -9.53 -28.62
C ASP A 140 16.26 -10.83 -27.93
N TYR A 141 15.43 -11.66 -28.57
CA TYR A 141 14.91 -12.92 -28.01
C TYR A 141 15.97 -13.85 -27.45
N GLU A 142 17.17 -13.87 -28.06
CA GLU A 142 18.29 -14.71 -27.60
C GLU A 142 18.74 -14.43 -26.16
N TYR A 143 18.46 -13.21 -25.63
CA TYR A 143 18.80 -12.77 -24.27
C TYR A 143 17.68 -13.01 -23.26
N THR A 144 16.54 -13.57 -23.65
CA THR A 144 15.38 -13.73 -22.77
C THR A 144 15.70 -14.54 -21.52
N SER A 145 16.39 -15.67 -21.68
CA SER A 145 16.75 -16.54 -20.53
C SER A 145 17.75 -15.88 -19.59
N GLU A 146 18.72 -15.14 -20.13
CA GLU A 146 19.71 -14.40 -19.35
C GLU A 146 19.04 -13.27 -18.56
N MET A 147 18.13 -12.53 -19.21
CA MET A 147 17.36 -11.46 -18.57
C MET A 147 16.46 -11.98 -17.46
N GLU A 148 15.73 -13.06 -17.69
CA GLU A 148 14.87 -13.65 -16.68
C GLU A 148 15.69 -14.18 -15.48
N ALA A 149 16.83 -14.78 -15.71
CA ALA A 149 17.75 -15.23 -14.67
C ALA A 149 18.28 -14.03 -13.86
N PHE A 150 18.68 -12.94 -14.54
CA PHE A 150 19.15 -11.71 -13.90
C PHE A 150 18.05 -11.08 -13.03
N LEU A 151 16.84 -10.91 -13.56
CA LEU A 151 15.72 -10.30 -12.82
C LEU A 151 15.31 -11.15 -11.62
N ASN A 152 15.22 -12.48 -11.78
CA ASN A 152 14.88 -13.39 -10.70
C ASN A 152 15.95 -13.40 -9.61
N GLY A 153 17.22 -13.45 -9.98
CA GLY A 153 18.36 -13.46 -9.05
C GLY A 153 18.48 -12.16 -8.23
N ASN A 154 18.03 -11.05 -8.81
CA ASN A 154 18.11 -9.72 -8.21
C ASN A 154 16.76 -9.21 -7.65
N SER A 155 15.69 -10.01 -7.75
CA SER A 155 14.33 -9.58 -7.39
C SER A 155 14.22 -9.11 -5.94
N GLN A 156 14.80 -9.85 -5.00
CA GLN A 156 14.77 -9.45 -3.58
C GLN A 156 15.67 -8.24 -3.28
N LYS A 157 16.84 -8.15 -3.94
CA LYS A 157 17.81 -7.07 -3.72
C LYS A 157 17.26 -5.71 -4.14
N PHE A 158 16.61 -5.65 -5.30
CA PHE A 158 16.10 -4.39 -5.87
C PHE A 158 14.57 -4.26 -5.85
N GLY A 159 13.86 -5.22 -5.25
CA GLY A 159 12.41 -5.22 -5.16
C GLY A 159 11.73 -5.21 -6.54
N ILE A 160 12.28 -5.98 -7.49
CA ILE A 160 11.82 -5.99 -8.89
C ILE A 160 10.41 -6.57 -8.99
N GLU A 161 9.55 -5.85 -9.71
CA GLU A 161 8.21 -6.28 -10.09
C GLU A 161 8.05 -6.13 -11.60
N ILE A 162 7.68 -7.19 -12.29
CA ILE A 162 7.42 -7.15 -13.73
C ILE A 162 5.98 -6.66 -13.93
N LEU A 163 5.83 -5.49 -14.54
CA LEU A 163 4.54 -4.86 -14.78
C LEU A 163 3.92 -5.32 -16.11
N GLU A 164 4.76 -5.48 -17.14
CA GLU A 164 4.31 -5.80 -18.49
C GLU A 164 5.43 -6.51 -19.27
N LYS A 165 5.06 -7.46 -20.13
CA LYS A 165 5.94 -8.11 -21.11
C LYS A 165 5.26 -8.10 -22.46
N ASN A 166 5.95 -7.54 -23.47
CA ASN A 166 5.50 -7.54 -24.85
C ASN A 166 6.52 -8.27 -25.76
N TYR A 167 5.99 -9.11 -26.65
CA TYR A 167 6.76 -9.89 -27.59
C TYR A 167 6.38 -9.47 -29.00
N SER A 168 7.29 -8.79 -29.69
CA SER A 168 7.12 -8.34 -31.08
C SER A 168 8.37 -8.70 -31.90
N ASN A 169 8.99 -7.79 -32.62
CA ASN A 169 10.29 -8.01 -33.27
C ASN A 169 11.43 -8.15 -32.25
N ARG A 170 11.25 -7.57 -31.08
CA ARG A 170 12.13 -7.63 -29.89
C ARG A 170 11.27 -7.88 -28.67
N VAL A 171 11.86 -8.23 -27.56
CA VAL A 171 11.20 -8.32 -26.27
C VAL A 171 11.27 -6.97 -25.57
N THR A 172 10.13 -6.42 -25.21
CA THR A 172 10.05 -5.22 -24.36
C THR A 172 9.43 -5.58 -23.02
N MET A 173 10.12 -5.27 -21.94
CA MET A 173 9.67 -5.55 -20.58
C MET A 173 9.64 -4.27 -19.78
N LYS A 174 8.51 -4.01 -19.10
CA LYS A 174 8.34 -2.91 -18.16
C LYS A 174 8.45 -3.45 -16.75
N ILE A 175 9.39 -2.93 -15.98
CA ILE A 175 9.61 -3.33 -14.59
C ILE A 175 9.54 -2.13 -13.65
N SER A 176 9.14 -2.37 -12.41
CA SER A 176 9.30 -1.45 -11.28
C SER A 176 10.42 -1.98 -10.39
N ALA A 177 11.39 -1.16 -10.04
CA ALA A 177 12.52 -1.56 -9.20
C ALA A 177 13.15 -0.34 -8.50
N ASN A 178 13.93 -0.60 -7.43
CA ASN A 178 14.78 0.39 -6.80
C ASN A 178 15.78 0.96 -7.81
N ASP A 179 16.02 2.26 -7.74
CA ASP A 179 16.92 3.01 -8.62
C ASP A 179 18.34 2.45 -8.69
N GLU A 180 18.81 1.81 -7.63
CA GLU A 180 20.14 1.19 -7.61
C GLU A 180 20.33 0.12 -8.68
N ILE A 181 19.26 -0.48 -9.22
CA ILE A 181 19.30 -1.46 -10.29
C ILE A 181 19.84 -0.87 -11.60
N GLU A 182 19.71 0.44 -11.80
CA GLU A 182 20.09 1.11 -13.04
C GLU A 182 21.56 0.84 -13.44
N LYS A 183 22.46 0.81 -12.45
CA LYS A 183 23.87 0.51 -12.67
C LYS A 183 24.09 -0.91 -13.17
N GLU A 184 23.38 -1.85 -12.57
CA GLU A 184 23.47 -3.28 -12.94
C GLU A 184 22.86 -3.51 -14.33
N LEU A 185 21.71 -2.91 -14.64
CA LEU A 185 21.06 -2.99 -15.95
C LEU A 185 21.95 -2.41 -17.05
N ASN A 186 22.56 -1.24 -16.81
CA ASN A 186 23.44 -0.59 -17.78
C ASN A 186 24.76 -1.36 -18.00
N SER A 187 25.13 -2.26 -17.10
CA SER A 187 26.29 -3.16 -17.28
C SER A 187 26.03 -4.31 -18.27
N LEU A 188 24.77 -4.61 -18.54
CA LEU A 188 24.34 -5.66 -19.48
C LEU A 188 24.45 -5.12 -20.92
N GLN A 189 25.46 -5.59 -21.68
CA GLN A 189 25.92 -4.98 -22.94
C GLN A 189 24.94 -5.04 -24.14
N LYS A 190 23.74 -5.65 -23.99
CA LYS A 190 22.88 -5.99 -25.13
C LYS A 190 21.41 -5.62 -24.92
N ILE A 191 21.17 -4.71 -23.99
CA ILE A 191 19.83 -4.22 -23.63
C ILE A 191 19.80 -2.70 -23.75
N ILE A 192 18.68 -2.19 -24.22
CA ILE A 192 18.35 -0.78 -24.13
C ILE A 192 17.54 -0.61 -22.83
N VAL A 193 18.02 0.25 -21.93
CA VAL A 193 17.37 0.58 -20.66
C VAL A 193 16.88 2.01 -20.72
N ILE A 194 15.58 2.21 -20.50
CA ILE A 194 14.97 3.54 -20.42
C ILE A 194 14.33 3.66 -19.04
N LYS A 195 14.78 4.61 -18.23
CA LYS A 195 14.15 5.01 -16.97
C LYS A 195 13.06 6.04 -17.24
N MET A 196 11.88 5.83 -16.68
CA MET A 196 10.73 6.73 -16.80
C MET A 196 10.53 7.55 -15.53
#